data_4cb7bae9e5715c9366ee9dc23326b763
#
_entry.id   4cb7bae9e5715c9366ee9dc23326b763
#
_cell.length_a   1.000
_cell.length_b   1.000
_cell.length_c   1.000
_cell.angle_alpha   90.00
_cell.angle_beta   90.00
_cell.angle_gamma   90.00
#
_symmetry.space_group_name_H-M   'P 1'
#
loop_
_entity.id
_entity.type
_entity.pdbx_description
1 polymer ?
#
loop_
_entity_poly.entity_id
_entity_poly.type
_entity_poly.pdbx_seq_one_letter_code
_entity_poly.pdbx_strand_id
1 'polypeptide(L)'
;MSSQYILDLLDAFDYADAEVHNILMAIDGEVVFEGHYAPYTALDPHIMFSGTKIFTNAAVGVAVTEGYLHLEDYVYDVLKDYVTQDVSELQSKVQLKHLLTMTSGVDRFMSGSELRPLTTSWIEHILTEPIVHEPGTYYLYSSGNTMLSSAMVTVATGKTCLELLNTTGFCEELGIKNFTWDMSPDGFNAGHGGIKITAEDLAKVGQLYMNGGVWNGKQILSKEWCDLAIGYEKTVENQGDYAYHWTAYEDGLYYTATGSYGQTLAICPKLNMVIAIQAGTKQNIGELLYQNIFKPYGDALDAGTVPEPDDALSAALAKRAENLNLMFTTDFTASPIGELVDDVTFTAAENQYGITTLSLDVHDDYIDYTMTDARGTHTIRNGIWQWLKGETSMTSNYTHHQYQYPTEPVYAYAEWKDANTLQLTWRFPELAFVDTLTLTFSDDGSQIGMVRSVNVNSGPLVCDEVVFTK
;
A
#
# COMPACT_ATOMS: atom_id res chain seq x y z
N MET A 1 17.19 -7.64 -21.35
CA MET A 1 17.97 -6.85 -20.35
C MET A 1 19.02 -7.76 -19.71
N SER A 2 20.20 -7.25 -19.35
CA SER A 2 21.18 -8.04 -18.57
C SER A 2 20.72 -8.23 -17.13
N SER A 3 20.95 -9.43 -16.57
CA SER A 3 20.65 -9.73 -15.14
C SER A 3 21.42 -8.86 -14.16
N GLN A 4 22.53 -8.21 -14.59
CA GLN A 4 23.30 -7.30 -13.74
C GLN A 4 22.45 -6.12 -13.23
N TYR A 5 21.60 -5.51 -14.09
CA TYR A 5 20.75 -4.38 -13.65
C TYR A 5 19.80 -4.77 -12.52
N ILE A 6 19.27 -6.00 -12.54
CA ILE A 6 18.37 -6.49 -11.48
C ILE A 6 19.16 -6.77 -10.20
N LEU A 7 20.35 -7.38 -10.33
CA LEU A 7 21.25 -7.59 -9.18
C LEU A 7 21.63 -6.26 -8.53
N ASP A 8 22.01 -5.25 -9.32
CA ASP A 8 22.35 -3.91 -8.83
C ASP A 8 21.16 -3.25 -8.12
N LEU A 9 19.93 -3.44 -8.61
CA LEU A 9 18.72 -2.96 -7.93
C LEU A 9 18.49 -3.66 -6.60
N LEU A 10 18.63 -4.99 -6.54
CA LEU A 10 18.47 -5.74 -5.29
C LEU A 10 19.53 -5.34 -4.26
N ASP A 11 20.77 -5.14 -4.69
CA ASP A 11 21.84 -4.63 -3.83
C ASP A 11 21.59 -3.19 -3.37
N ALA A 12 20.98 -2.35 -4.22
CA ALA A 12 20.58 -0.99 -3.85
C ALA A 12 19.45 -0.98 -2.80
N PHE A 13 18.50 -1.93 -2.86
CA PHE A 13 17.50 -2.09 -1.80
C PHE A 13 18.15 -2.49 -0.46
N ASP A 14 19.06 -3.45 -0.48
CA ASP A 14 19.79 -3.87 0.73
C ASP A 14 20.60 -2.71 1.31
N TYR A 15 21.33 -1.97 0.47
CA TYR A 15 22.14 -0.84 0.90
C TYR A 15 21.32 0.32 1.48
N ALA A 16 20.13 0.55 0.92
CA ALA A 16 19.22 1.59 1.39
C ALA A 16 18.39 1.16 2.60
N ASP A 17 18.51 -0.08 3.07
CA ASP A 17 17.63 -0.68 4.08
C ASP A 17 16.14 -0.51 3.69
N ALA A 18 15.85 -0.78 2.41
CA ALA A 18 14.51 -0.68 1.86
C ALA A 18 13.80 -2.03 2.02
N GLU A 19 12.88 -2.13 2.97
CA GLU A 19 12.10 -3.35 3.15
C GLU A 19 11.12 -3.55 2.00
N VAL A 20 11.52 -4.38 1.02
CA VAL A 20 10.70 -4.81 -0.11
C VAL A 20 10.06 -6.15 0.23
N HIS A 21 8.77 -6.31 -0.10
CA HIS A 21 8.02 -7.54 0.12
C HIS A 21 7.90 -8.36 -1.17
N ASN A 22 7.42 -7.72 -2.23
CA ASN A 22 7.26 -8.33 -3.55
C ASN A 22 7.73 -7.38 -4.64
N ILE A 23 8.34 -7.93 -5.67
CA ILE A 23 8.74 -7.23 -6.89
C ILE A 23 8.41 -8.08 -8.12
N LEU A 24 7.81 -7.47 -9.13
CA LEU A 24 7.66 -8.04 -10.46
C LEU A 24 8.09 -7.02 -11.50
N MET A 25 8.90 -7.47 -12.45
CA MET A 25 9.39 -6.69 -13.58
C MET A 25 9.06 -7.39 -14.89
N ALA A 26 8.42 -6.67 -15.81
CA ALA A 26 8.11 -7.15 -17.16
C ALA A 26 8.64 -6.20 -18.21
N ILE A 27 9.13 -6.76 -19.34
CA ILE A 27 9.56 -6.04 -20.53
C ILE A 27 8.86 -6.69 -21.73
N ASP A 28 8.33 -5.88 -22.65
CA ASP A 28 7.60 -6.35 -23.83
C ASP A 28 6.43 -7.31 -23.48
N GLY A 29 5.85 -7.17 -22.28
CA GLY A 29 4.78 -8.01 -21.77
C GLY A 29 5.24 -9.35 -21.19
N GLU A 30 6.54 -9.65 -21.18
CA GLU A 30 7.11 -10.87 -20.63
C GLU A 30 7.77 -10.59 -19.27
N VAL A 31 7.50 -11.45 -18.27
CA VAL A 31 8.11 -11.33 -16.94
C VAL A 31 9.60 -11.66 -17.04
N VAL A 32 10.45 -10.69 -16.74
CA VAL A 32 11.92 -10.85 -16.73
C VAL A 32 12.49 -11.08 -15.33
N PHE A 33 11.75 -10.70 -14.30
CA PHE A 33 12.09 -10.96 -12.91
C PHE A 33 10.84 -10.95 -12.02
N GLU A 34 10.80 -11.89 -11.09
CA GLU A 34 9.84 -11.96 -10.00
C GLU A 34 10.58 -12.36 -8.73
N GLY A 35 10.34 -11.64 -7.64
CA GLY A 35 10.98 -11.87 -6.35
C GLY A 35 10.03 -11.62 -5.20
N HIS A 36 10.04 -12.55 -4.23
CA HIS A 36 9.23 -12.48 -3.01
C HIS A 36 10.15 -12.68 -1.81
N TYR A 37 10.18 -11.70 -0.93
CA TYR A 37 10.99 -11.76 0.30
C TYR A 37 10.24 -12.58 1.35
N ALA A 38 10.68 -13.83 1.59
CA ALA A 38 10.04 -14.66 2.60
C ALA A 38 9.91 -13.94 3.95
N PRO A 39 8.74 -14.00 4.63
CA PRO A 39 7.65 -14.95 4.44
C PRO A 39 6.58 -14.54 3.40
N TYR A 40 6.70 -13.39 2.73
CA TYR A 40 5.75 -12.96 1.70
C TYR A 40 5.79 -13.89 0.48
N THR A 41 4.65 -14.02 -0.20
CA THR A 41 4.49 -14.88 -1.36
C THR A 41 3.83 -14.15 -2.53
N ALA A 42 3.91 -14.72 -3.74
CA ALA A 42 3.21 -14.22 -4.92
C ALA A 42 1.69 -14.11 -4.76
N LEU A 43 1.11 -14.87 -3.82
CA LEU A 43 -0.33 -14.95 -3.62
C LEU A 43 -0.89 -13.98 -2.58
N ASP A 44 -0.03 -13.32 -1.82
CA ASP A 44 -0.46 -12.37 -0.81
C ASP A 44 -0.84 -11.04 -1.48
N PRO A 45 -2.14 -10.65 -1.49
CA PRO A 45 -2.55 -9.33 -1.98
C PRO A 45 -2.07 -8.28 -0.98
N HIS A 46 -1.52 -7.18 -1.46
CA HIS A 46 -0.93 -6.16 -0.61
C HIS A 46 -1.62 -4.82 -0.81
N ILE A 47 -1.75 -4.05 0.26
CA ILE A 47 -2.38 -2.73 0.23
C ILE A 47 -1.58 -1.74 -0.60
N MET A 48 -2.28 -0.99 -1.45
CA MET A 48 -1.64 -0.02 -2.34
C MET A 48 -1.69 1.43 -1.84
N PHE A 49 -2.38 1.71 -0.73
CA PHE A 49 -2.58 3.09 -0.27
C PHE A 49 -2.97 4.00 -1.44
N SER A 50 -2.25 5.11 -1.64
CA SER A 50 -2.53 6.05 -2.75
C SER A 50 -2.36 5.45 -4.15
N GLY A 51 -1.65 4.34 -4.32
CA GLY A 51 -1.64 3.59 -5.58
C GLY A 51 -3.03 3.12 -6.04
N THR A 52 -3.99 3.04 -5.11
CA THR A 52 -5.42 2.83 -5.39
C THR A 52 -5.99 3.82 -6.41
N LYS A 53 -5.48 5.05 -6.46
CA LYS A 53 -6.03 6.14 -7.26
C LYS A 53 -6.07 5.84 -8.77
N ILE A 54 -5.17 5.00 -9.28
CA ILE A 54 -5.21 4.59 -10.70
C ILE A 54 -6.42 3.73 -11.04
N PHE A 55 -6.94 2.98 -10.07
CA PHE A 55 -8.16 2.19 -10.27
C PHE A 55 -9.40 3.09 -10.26
N THR A 56 -9.41 4.13 -9.43
CA THR A 56 -10.42 5.19 -9.51
C THR A 56 -10.33 5.91 -10.84
N ASN A 57 -9.12 6.23 -11.30
CA ASN A 57 -8.89 6.79 -12.64
C ASN A 57 -9.48 5.88 -13.73
N ALA A 58 -9.20 4.58 -13.68
CA ALA A 58 -9.74 3.62 -14.65
C ALA A 58 -11.29 3.60 -14.65
N ALA A 59 -11.91 3.61 -13.45
CA ALA A 59 -13.38 3.64 -13.34
C ALA A 59 -13.97 4.95 -13.86
N VAL A 60 -13.34 6.10 -13.57
CA VAL A 60 -13.72 7.40 -14.17
C VAL A 60 -13.59 7.34 -15.70
N GLY A 61 -12.51 6.73 -16.21
CA GLY A 61 -12.29 6.55 -17.63
C GLY A 61 -13.40 5.76 -18.33
N VAL A 62 -13.87 4.69 -17.70
CA VAL A 62 -15.03 3.94 -18.18
C VAL A 62 -16.27 4.81 -18.15
N ALA A 63 -16.55 5.52 -17.04
CA ALA A 63 -17.73 6.36 -16.90
C ALA A 63 -17.77 7.51 -17.93
N VAL A 64 -16.59 8.11 -18.21
CA VAL A 64 -16.47 9.17 -19.24
C VAL A 64 -16.62 8.60 -20.65
N THR A 65 -15.99 7.48 -20.94
CA THR A 65 -16.05 6.82 -22.26
C THR A 65 -17.48 6.39 -22.62
N GLU A 66 -18.23 5.92 -21.62
CA GLU A 66 -19.62 5.48 -21.76
C GLU A 66 -20.63 6.65 -21.70
N GLY A 67 -20.16 7.88 -21.46
CA GLY A 67 -21.00 9.08 -21.41
C GLY A 67 -21.84 9.26 -20.15
N TYR A 68 -21.51 8.55 -19.07
CA TYR A 68 -22.13 8.74 -17.75
C TYR A 68 -21.63 10.01 -17.05
N LEU A 69 -20.37 10.38 -17.29
CA LEU A 69 -19.73 11.56 -16.75
C LEU A 69 -18.98 12.31 -17.85
N HIS A 70 -18.80 13.63 -17.63
CA HIS A 70 -17.95 14.49 -18.44
C HIS A 70 -16.93 15.19 -17.53
N LEU A 71 -15.77 15.55 -18.07
CA LEU A 71 -14.72 16.22 -17.30
C LEU A 71 -15.16 17.58 -16.73
N GLU A 72 -16.12 18.21 -17.37
CA GLU A 72 -16.73 19.49 -17.01
C GLU A 72 -17.90 19.38 -16.03
N ASP A 73 -18.33 18.17 -15.67
CA ASP A 73 -19.43 17.98 -14.71
C ASP A 73 -19.05 18.58 -13.36
N TYR A 74 -19.97 19.36 -12.78
CA TYR A 74 -19.78 19.97 -11.48
C TYR A 74 -19.97 18.92 -10.38
N VAL A 75 -18.99 18.83 -9.50
CA VAL A 75 -18.97 17.84 -8.40
C VAL A 75 -20.19 17.99 -7.50
N TYR A 76 -20.52 19.24 -7.15
CA TYR A 76 -21.68 19.53 -6.30
C TYR A 76 -23.00 19.11 -6.94
N ASP A 77 -23.19 19.35 -8.24
CA ASP A 77 -24.44 18.97 -8.92
C ASP A 77 -24.68 17.46 -8.90
N VAL A 78 -23.62 16.65 -8.99
CA VAL A 78 -23.67 15.18 -8.93
C VAL A 78 -23.89 14.69 -7.50
N LEU A 79 -23.22 15.32 -6.50
CA LEU A 79 -23.15 14.81 -5.14
C LEU A 79 -24.02 15.58 -4.13
N LYS A 80 -24.84 16.54 -4.54
CA LYS A 80 -25.63 17.42 -3.65
C LYS A 80 -26.52 16.68 -2.66
N ASP A 81 -27.02 15.50 -3.02
CA ASP A 81 -27.91 14.71 -2.15
C ASP A 81 -27.16 14.07 -0.95
N TYR A 82 -25.82 14.15 -0.94
CA TYR A 82 -24.95 13.68 0.15
C TYR A 82 -24.48 14.81 1.08
N VAL A 83 -24.97 16.03 0.87
CA VAL A 83 -24.60 17.20 1.67
C VAL A 83 -25.84 17.84 2.23
N THR A 84 -25.87 18.04 3.55
CA THR A 84 -27.02 18.66 4.24
C THR A 84 -26.84 20.17 4.47
N GLN A 85 -25.62 20.68 4.21
CA GLN A 85 -25.25 22.07 4.42
C GLN A 85 -25.04 22.79 3.09
N ASP A 86 -25.18 24.11 3.09
CA ASP A 86 -24.81 24.93 1.93
C ASP A 86 -23.29 24.88 1.72
N VAL A 87 -22.86 24.67 0.48
CA VAL A 87 -21.45 24.73 0.08
C VAL A 87 -21.07 26.16 -0.35
N SER A 88 -19.76 26.46 -0.31
CA SER A 88 -19.27 27.77 -0.76
C SER A 88 -19.46 27.97 -2.26
N GLU A 89 -19.46 29.23 -2.74
CA GLU A 89 -19.50 29.55 -4.16
C GLU A 89 -18.34 28.88 -4.93
N LEU A 90 -17.13 28.85 -4.36
CA LEU A 90 -15.99 28.17 -4.97
C LEU A 90 -16.19 26.67 -5.05
N GLN A 91 -16.74 26.04 -3.98
CA GLN A 91 -17.04 24.61 -4.00
C GLN A 91 -18.01 24.24 -5.11
N SER A 92 -19.02 25.06 -5.39
CA SER A 92 -19.98 24.81 -6.47
C SER A 92 -19.36 24.88 -7.88
N LYS A 93 -18.14 25.44 -8.03
CA LYS A 93 -17.42 25.54 -9.31
C LYS A 93 -16.44 24.40 -9.55
N VAL A 94 -16.25 23.51 -8.57
CA VAL A 94 -15.32 22.37 -8.71
C VAL A 94 -15.91 21.39 -9.74
N GLN A 95 -15.10 21.03 -10.74
CA GLN A 95 -15.45 20.07 -11.79
C GLN A 95 -14.62 18.78 -11.64
N LEU A 96 -15.09 17.68 -12.25
CA LEU A 96 -14.42 16.38 -12.23
C LEU A 96 -12.93 16.49 -12.64
N LYS A 97 -12.60 17.25 -13.68
CA LYS A 97 -11.21 17.47 -14.10
C LYS A 97 -10.34 18.09 -13.01
N HIS A 98 -10.90 18.98 -12.16
CA HIS A 98 -10.16 19.58 -11.05
C HIS A 98 -9.82 18.55 -9.96
N LEU A 99 -10.67 17.54 -9.77
CA LEU A 99 -10.39 16.43 -8.86
C LEU A 99 -9.23 15.56 -9.39
N LEU A 100 -9.28 15.20 -10.69
CA LEU A 100 -8.29 14.35 -11.34
C LEU A 100 -6.91 15.00 -11.45
N THR A 101 -6.86 16.32 -11.55
CA THR A 101 -5.61 17.11 -11.62
C THR A 101 -5.17 17.67 -10.26
N MET A 102 -5.90 17.35 -9.17
CA MET A 102 -5.63 17.87 -7.82
C MET A 102 -5.65 19.40 -7.75
N THR A 103 -6.55 20.04 -8.49
CA THR A 103 -6.69 21.51 -8.57
C THR A 103 -8.05 21.99 -8.11
N SER A 104 -8.68 21.28 -7.15
CA SER A 104 -10.02 21.63 -6.62
C SER A 104 -10.07 22.97 -5.88
N GLY A 105 -8.91 23.50 -5.44
CA GLY A 105 -8.83 24.79 -4.76
C GLY A 105 -8.77 24.70 -3.23
N VAL A 106 -8.63 23.50 -2.65
CA VAL A 106 -8.33 23.32 -1.22
C VAL A 106 -6.94 23.87 -0.90
N ASP A 107 -6.68 24.29 0.34
CA ASP A 107 -5.38 24.80 0.79
C ASP A 107 -4.71 23.90 1.83
N ARG A 108 -5.32 22.78 2.18
CA ARG A 108 -4.71 21.79 3.04
C ARG A 108 -4.78 20.36 2.44
N PHE A 109 -3.76 19.59 2.73
CA PHE A 109 -3.75 18.17 2.43
C PHE A 109 -4.74 17.41 3.33
N MET A 110 -5.69 16.70 2.73
CA MET A 110 -6.54 15.74 3.41
C MET A 110 -6.01 14.34 3.14
N SER A 111 -5.59 13.64 4.19
CA SER A 111 -5.08 12.28 4.08
C SER A 111 -6.18 11.23 4.19
N GLY A 112 -5.91 10.02 3.69
CA GLY A 112 -6.82 8.88 3.89
C GLY A 112 -6.95 8.49 5.38
N SER A 113 -5.90 8.71 6.18
CA SER A 113 -5.94 8.45 7.63
C SER A 113 -6.84 9.41 8.40
N GLU A 114 -7.18 10.58 7.85
CA GLU A 114 -8.17 11.48 8.41
C GLU A 114 -9.60 10.98 8.19
N LEU A 115 -9.87 10.39 7.02
CA LEU A 115 -11.21 9.89 6.67
C LEU A 115 -11.55 8.58 7.39
N ARG A 116 -10.58 7.65 7.51
CA ARG A 116 -10.80 6.29 8.04
C ARG A 116 -11.48 6.21 9.41
N PRO A 117 -11.15 7.03 10.42
CA PRO A 117 -11.82 6.98 11.71
C PRO A 117 -13.24 7.54 11.69
N LEU A 118 -13.66 8.24 10.61
CA LEU A 118 -15.00 8.81 10.53
C LEU A 118 -16.03 7.71 10.26
N THR A 119 -17.04 7.66 11.12
CA THR A 119 -18.22 6.79 10.96
C THR A 119 -19.41 7.51 10.30
N THR A 120 -19.25 8.80 10.02
CA THR A 120 -20.20 9.67 9.32
C THR A 120 -19.86 9.76 7.84
N SER A 121 -20.66 10.48 7.06
CA SER A 121 -20.42 10.68 5.63
C SER A 121 -19.05 11.30 5.34
N TRP A 122 -18.24 10.59 4.55
CA TRP A 122 -16.97 11.13 4.05
C TRP A 122 -17.21 12.17 2.97
N ILE A 123 -18.29 12.02 2.19
CA ILE A 123 -18.63 12.96 1.12
C ILE A 123 -19.01 14.31 1.69
N GLU A 124 -19.88 14.35 2.72
CA GLU A 124 -20.24 15.60 3.40
C GLU A 124 -19.01 16.25 4.04
N HIS A 125 -18.16 15.46 4.74
CA HIS A 125 -16.92 15.95 5.34
C HIS A 125 -16.01 16.64 4.32
N ILE A 126 -15.83 16.03 3.13
CA ILE A 126 -14.95 16.58 2.08
C ILE A 126 -15.59 17.79 1.39
N LEU A 127 -16.90 17.74 1.06
CA LEU A 127 -17.58 18.82 0.36
C LEU A 127 -17.78 20.07 1.23
N THR A 128 -17.73 19.95 2.55
CA THR A 128 -17.80 21.08 3.47
C THR A 128 -16.42 21.66 3.83
N GLU A 129 -15.32 21.03 3.34
CA GLU A 129 -13.98 21.58 3.48
C GLU A 129 -13.86 22.92 2.76
N PRO A 130 -13.20 23.93 3.37
CA PRO A 130 -13.04 25.24 2.74
C PRO A 130 -12.24 25.16 1.42
N ILE A 131 -12.79 25.75 0.37
CA ILE A 131 -12.10 26.05 -0.89
C ILE A 131 -11.64 27.49 -0.85
N VAL A 132 -10.35 27.74 -1.01
CA VAL A 132 -9.74 29.08 -0.89
C VAL A 132 -9.14 29.59 -2.20
N HIS A 133 -8.84 28.69 -3.14
CA HIS A 133 -8.36 29.03 -4.47
C HIS A 133 -9.46 28.82 -5.51
N GLU A 134 -9.50 29.62 -6.58
CA GLU A 134 -10.38 29.35 -7.71
C GLU A 134 -10.05 27.95 -8.30
N PRO A 135 -11.01 27.04 -8.45
CA PRO A 135 -10.77 25.72 -9.02
C PRO A 135 -10.03 25.78 -10.36
N GLY A 136 -9.04 24.93 -10.53
CA GLY A 136 -8.17 24.90 -11.71
C GLY A 136 -6.98 25.86 -11.67
N THR A 137 -6.75 26.60 -10.57
CA THR A 137 -5.66 27.61 -10.52
C THR A 137 -4.53 27.25 -9.56
N TYR A 138 -4.74 26.29 -8.65
CA TYR A 138 -3.75 25.92 -7.64
C TYR A 138 -3.74 24.41 -7.43
N TYR A 139 -2.57 23.81 -7.55
CA TYR A 139 -2.36 22.38 -7.29
C TYR A 139 -2.09 22.14 -5.82
N LEU A 140 -2.89 21.24 -5.23
CA LEU A 140 -2.59 20.63 -3.94
C LEU A 140 -3.10 19.19 -3.91
N TYR A 141 -2.19 18.25 -3.73
CA TYR A 141 -2.55 16.85 -3.60
C TYR A 141 -3.50 16.63 -2.40
N SER A 142 -4.64 15.97 -2.62
CA SER A 142 -5.62 15.67 -1.58
C SER A 142 -6.34 14.36 -1.87
N SER A 143 -6.40 13.47 -0.86
CA SER A 143 -7.16 12.21 -0.95
C SER A 143 -8.66 12.45 -1.09
N GLY A 144 -9.18 13.56 -0.57
CA GLY A 144 -10.57 13.96 -0.72
C GLY A 144 -10.98 14.08 -2.19
N ASN A 145 -10.11 14.64 -3.06
CA ASN A 145 -10.41 14.76 -4.49
C ASN A 145 -10.73 13.40 -5.13
N THR A 146 -9.92 12.39 -4.85
CA THR A 146 -10.13 11.06 -5.43
C THR A 146 -11.32 10.33 -4.80
N MET A 147 -11.59 10.60 -3.52
CA MET A 147 -12.81 10.07 -2.88
C MET A 147 -14.06 10.63 -3.55
N LEU A 148 -14.12 11.94 -3.83
CA LEU A 148 -15.22 12.55 -4.58
C LEU A 148 -15.33 11.99 -5.99
N SER A 149 -14.20 11.73 -6.69
CA SER A 149 -14.23 11.11 -8.02
C SER A 149 -14.87 9.73 -7.99
N SER A 150 -14.54 8.90 -6.99
CA SER A 150 -15.17 7.59 -6.78
C SER A 150 -16.69 7.69 -6.52
N ALA A 151 -17.10 8.66 -5.70
CA ALA A 151 -18.50 8.91 -5.42
C ALA A 151 -19.26 9.35 -6.69
N MET A 152 -18.69 10.27 -7.49
CA MET A 152 -19.29 10.71 -8.77
C MET A 152 -19.53 9.54 -9.71
N VAL A 153 -18.54 8.60 -9.83
CA VAL A 153 -18.72 7.38 -10.63
C VAL A 153 -19.93 6.61 -10.14
N THR A 154 -20.03 6.37 -8.84
CA THR A 154 -21.13 5.55 -8.30
C THR A 154 -22.48 6.21 -8.47
N VAL A 155 -22.58 7.52 -8.21
CA VAL A 155 -23.84 8.26 -8.35
C VAL A 155 -24.31 8.33 -9.82
N ALA A 156 -23.37 8.58 -10.74
CA ALA A 156 -23.72 8.71 -12.17
C ALA A 156 -24.07 7.36 -12.83
N THR A 157 -23.45 6.26 -12.38
CA THR A 157 -23.60 4.95 -13.04
C THR A 157 -24.51 3.98 -12.28
N GLY A 158 -24.79 4.23 -11.00
CA GLY A 158 -25.47 3.30 -10.10
C GLY A 158 -24.63 2.08 -9.71
N LYS A 159 -23.31 2.11 -9.98
CA LYS A 159 -22.33 1.03 -9.69
C LYS A 159 -21.14 1.61 -8.97
N THR A 160 -20.61 0.86 -8.00
CA THR A 160 -19.31 1.20 -7.41
C THR A 160 -18.20 1.19 -8.48
N CYS A 161 -17.04 1.81 -8.19
CA CYS A 161 -15.93 1.79 -9.13
C CYS A 161 -15.55 0.37 -9.55
N LEU A 162 -15.47 -0.57 -8.59
CA LEU A 162 -15.14 -1.96 -8.86
C LEU A 162 -16.21 -2.64 -9.72
N GLU A 163 -17.48 -2.46 -9.40
CA GLU A 163 -18.59 -3.01 -10.20
C GLU A 163 -18.61 -2.46 -11.62
N LEU A 164 -18.32 -1.16 -11.79
CA LEU A 164 -18.25 -0.54 -13.12
C LEU A 164 -17.09 -1.11 -13.93
N LEU A 165 -15.88 -1.18 -13.36
CA LEU A 165 -14.71 -1.79 -14.02
C LEU A 165 -15.01 -3.21 -14.49
N ASN A 166 -15.68 -4.00 -13.67
CA ASN A 166 -16.03 -5.38 -14.04
C ASN A 166 -17.01 -5.47 -15.22
N THR A 167 -17.76 -4.40 -15.55
CA THR A 167 -18.61 -4.40 -16.76
C THR A 167 -17.81 -4.40 -18.06
N THR A 168 -16.57 -3.91 -18.05
CA THR A 168 -15.67 -3.98 -19.21
C THR A 168 -14.90 -5.29 -19.29
N GLY A 169 -15.00 -6.13 -18.24
CA GLY A 169 -14.21 -7.34 -18.07
C GLY A 169 -12.83 -7.07 -17.44
N PHE A 170 -12.61 -5.94 -16.77
CA PHE A 170 -11.32 -5.56 -16.21
C PHE A 170 -10.68 -6.68 -15.38
N CYS A 171 -11.36 -7.17 -14.33
CA CYS A 171 -10.82 -8.25 -13.51
C CYS A 171 -10.76 -9.59 -14.27
N GLU A 172 -11.80 -9.93 -15.05
CA GLU A 172 -11.89 -11.22 -15.74
C GLU A 172 -10.81 -11.38 -16.80
N GLU A 173 -10.66 -10.40 -17.70
CA GLU A 173 -9.73 -10.45 -18.83
C GLU A 173 -8.27 -10.36 -18.39
N LEU A 174 -7.97 -9.54 -17.36
CA LEU A 174 -6.63 -9.46 -16.77
C LEU A 174 -6.31 -10.66 -15.88
N GLY A 175 -7.31 -11.50 -15.55
CA GLY A 175 -7.15 -12.64 -14.66
C GLY A 175 -6.91 -12.26 -13.20
N ILE A 176 -7.38 -11.06 -12.79
CA ILE A 176 -7.27 -10.56 -11.40
C ILE A 176 -8.25 -11.35 -10.52
N LYS A 177 -7.74 -12.02 -9.47
CA LYS A 177 -8.54 -12.91 -8.63
C LYS A 177 -8.62 -12.46 -7.18
N ASN A 178 -7.51 -12.04 -6.60
CA ASN A 178 -7.41 -11.67 -5.19
C ASN A 178 -7.37 -10.15 -5.07
N PHE A 179 -8.51 -9.51 -5.32
CA PHE A 179 -8.65 -8.07 -5.34
C PHE A 179 -9.77 -7.64 -4.38
N THR A 180 -9.43 -6.76 -3.45
CA THR A 180 -10.39 -6.14 -2.55
C THR A 180 -10.25 -4.63 -2.58
N TRP A 181 -11.33 -3.92 -2.28
CA TRP A 181 -11.36 -2.46 -2.24
C TRP A 181 -12.24 -1.98 -1.09
N ASP A 182 -11.66 -1.26 -0.15
CA ASP A 182 -12.36 -0.71 1.00
C ASP A 182 -13.54 0.17 0.58
N MET A 183 -14.55 0.24 1.47
CA MET A 183 -15.75 1.05 1.28
C MET A 183 -15.79 2.20 2.28
N SER A 184 -16.32 3.35 1.87
CA SER A 184 -16.69 4.43 2.78
C SER A 184 -17.99 4.11 3.53
N PRO A 185 -18.30 4.81 4.63
CA PRO A 185 -19.61 4.73 5.30
C PRO A 185 -20.78 5.09 4.38
N ASP A 186 -20.54 5.90 3.34
CA ASP A 186 -21.52 6.28 2.33
C ASP A 186 -21.82 5.17 1.31
N GLY A 187 -21.10 4.05 1.33
CA GLY A 187 -21.26 2.94 0.39
C GLY A 187 -20.53 3.11 -0.93
N PHE A 188 -19.50 3.96 -1.00
CA PHE A 188 -18.64 4.12 -2.17
C PHE A 188 -17.29 3.43 -1.94
N ASN A 189 -16.65 2.95 -3.02
CA ASN A 189 -15.26 2.53 -2.89
C ASN A 189 -14.38 3.68 -2.37
N ALA A 190 -13.47 3.39 -1.46
CA ALA A 190 -12.51 4.37 -0.94
C ALA A 190 -11.51 4.73 -2.04
N GLY A 191 -11.87 5.66 -2.93
CA GLY A 191 -11.16 5.96 -4.17
C GLY A 191 -9.70 6.35 -3.98
N HIS A 192 -9.35 6.85 -2.81
CA HIS A 192 -8.01 7.33 -2.46
C HIS A 192 -7.08 6.26 -1.90
N GLY A 193 -7.61 5.08 -1.50
CA GLY A 193 -6.85 4.06 -0.80
C GLY A 193 -7.65 2.79 -0.54
N GLY A 194 -7.00 1.74 -0.01
CA GLY A 194 -7.68 0.53 0.45
C GLY A 194 -7.85 -0.58 -0.58
N ILE A 195 -7.22 -0.50 -1.73
CA ILE A 195 -7.07 -1.67 -2.60
C ILE A 195 -5.99 -2.57 -2.05
N LYS A 196 -6.28 -3.88 -2.02
CA LYS A 196 -5.32 -4.96 -1.84
C LYS A 196 -5.26 -5.78 -3.13
N ILE A 197 -4.04 -6.00 -3.66
CA ILE A 197 -3.79 -6.64 -4.95
C ILE A 197 -2.42 -7.30 -4.96
N THR A 198 -2.21 -8.37 -5.72
CA THR A 198 -0.88 -8.98 -5.88
C THR A 198 0.03 -8.13 -6.77
N ALA A 199 1.36 -8.32 -6.67
CA ALA A 199 2.31 -7.61 -7.53
C ALA A 199 2.11 -7.95 -9.02
N GLU A 200 1.79 -9.21 -9.33
CA GLU A 200 1.48 -9.66 -10.69
C GLU A 200 0.26 -8.94 -11.25
N ASP A 201 -0.85 -8.92 -10.50
CA ASP A 201 -2.09 -8.30 -10.96
C ASP A 201 -1.93 -6.76 -11.07
N LEU A 202 -1.14 -6.14 -10.20
CA LEU A 202 -0.78 -4.73 -10.30
C LEU A 202 0.03 -4.42 -11.58
N ALA A 203 1.01 -5.28 -11.92
CA ALA A 203 1.80 -5.13 -13.13
C ALA A 203 0.94 -5.24 -14.40
N LYS A 204 -0.07 -6.14 -14.41
CA LYS A 204 -1.04 -6.24 -15.53
C LYS A 204 -1.80 -4.94 -15.76
N VAL A 205 -2.14 -4.22 -14.68
CA VAL A 205 -2.79 -2.90 -14.79
C VAL A 205 -1.85 -1.87 -15.43
N GLY A 206 -0.57 -1.85 -15.04
CA GLY A 206 0.44 -1.00 -15.68
C GLY A 206 0.59 -1.32 -17.18
N GLN A 207 0.65 -2.59 -17.51
CA GLN A 207 0.74 -3.05 -18.91
C GLN A 207 -0.51 -2.68 -19.71
N LEU A 208 -1.70 -2.75 -19.11
CA LEU A 208 -2.95 -2.31 -19.74
C LEU A 208 -2.89 -0.84 -20.15
N TYR A 209 -2.44 0.05 -19.27
CA TYR A 209 -2.27 1.48 -19.59
C TYR A 209 -1.23 1.69 -20.71
N MET A 210 -0.08 1.03 -20.65
CA MET A 210 0.95 1.11 -21.71
C MET A 210 0.43 0.64 -23.08
N ASN A 211 -0.45 -0.36 -23.09
CA ASN A 211 -1.04 -0.90 -24.31
C ASN A 211 -2.27 -0.08 -24.80
N GLY A 212 -2.47 1.15 -24.30
CA GLY A 212 -3.62 1.97 -24.67
C GLY A 212 -4.95 1.32 -24.32
N GLY A 213 -5.01 0.60 -23.21
CA GLY A 213 -6.21 -0.04 -22.69
C GLY A 213 -6.59 -1.36 -23.35
N VAL A 214 -5.72 -1.94 -24.20
CA VAL A 214 -5.95 -3.23 -24.86
C VAL A 214 -5.29 -4.37 -24.08
N TRP A 215 -6.05 -5.44 -23.84
CA TRP A 215 -5.58 -6.69 -23.26
C TRP A 215 -6.05 -7.89 -24.08
N ASN A 216 -5.15 -8.75 -24.51
CA ASN A 216 -5.45 -9.91 -25.36
C ASN A 216 -6.35 -9.59 -26.58
N GLY A 217 -6.17 -8.41 -27.18
CA GLY A 217 -6.95 -7.95 -28.33
C GLY A 217 -8.33 -7.35 -28.00
N LYS A 218 -8.71 -7.29 -26.72
CA LYS A 218 -9.95 -6.66 -26.26
C LYS A 218 -9.65 -5.27 -25.67
N GLN A 219 -10.45 -4.26 -26.07
CA GLN A 219 -10.38 -2.94 -25.47
C GLN A 219 -11.10 -2.96 -24.10
N ILE A 220 -10.34 -2.75 -23.02
CA ILE A 220 -10.84 -2.71 -21.63
C ILE A 220 -11.05 -1.27 -21.16
N LEU A 221 -10.07 -0.40 -21.44
CA LEU A 221 -10.14 1.06 -21.24
C LEU A 221 -9.99 1.72 -22.61
N SER A 222 -10.63 2.87 -22.86
CA SER A 222 -10.44 3.55 -24.14
C SER A 222 -9.00 4.03 -24.30
N LYS A 223 -8.50 4.00 -25.54
CA LYS A 223 -7.15 4.49 -25.84
C LYS A 223 -7.00 5.96 -25.48
N GLU A 224 -8.02 6.75 -25.82
CA GLU A 224 -8.06 8.19 -25.55
C GLU A 224 -7.93 8.47 -24.04
N TRP A 225 -8.56 7.64 -23.20
CA TRP A 225 -8.42 7.77 -21.75
C TRP A 225 -7.02 7.39 -21.25
N CYS A 226 -6.46 6.29 -21.74
CA CYS A 226 -5.11 5.88 -21.39
C CYS A 226 -4.08 6.95 -21.81
N ASP A 227 -4.18 7.48 -23.03
CA ASP A 227 -3.30 8.54 -23.53
C ASP A 227 -3.44 9.81 -22.69
N LEU A 228 -4.66 10.17 -22.25
CA LEU A 228 -4.89 11.31 -21.35
C LEU A 228 -4.29 11.07 -19.95
N ALA A 229 -4.43 9.86 -19.41
CA ALA A 229 -3.98 9.53 -18.06
C ALA A 229 -2.45 9.55 -17.92
N ILE A 230 -1.71 9.05 -18.93
CA ILE A 230 -0.25 9.03 -18.94
C ILE A 230 0.38 10.10 -19.83
N GLY A 231 -0.42 10.88 -20.55
CA GLY A 231 0.01 11.99 -21.42
C GLY A 231 0.02 13.31 -20.65
N TYR A 232 0.85 13.38 -19.61
CA TYR A 232 0.92 14.54 -18.72
C TYR A 232 0.87 15.87 -19.45
N GLU A 233 -0.07 16.74 -19.05
CA GLU A 233 -0.11 18.14 -19.42
C GLU A 233 -0.23 19.01 -18.16
N LYS A 234 0.72 19.89 -17.96
CA LYS A 234 0.73 20.83 -16.82
C LYS A 234 -0.38 21.86 -16.99
N THR A 235 -1.36 21.85 -16.10
CA THR A 235 -2.50 22.78 -16.14
C THR A 235 -2.31 24.02 -15.29
N VAL A 236 -1.47 23.96 -14.25
CA VAL A 236 -1.15 25.09 -13.35
C VAL A 236 0.34 25.12 -13.03
N GLU A 237 0.88 26.32 -12.73
CA GLU A 237 2.33 26.52 -12.57
C GLU A 237 2.95 25.66 -11.47
N ASN A 238 2.27 25.49 -10.33
CA ASN A 238 2.78 24.73 -9.18
C ASN A 238 2.42 23.23 -9.20
N GLN A 239 1.88 22.70 -10.32
CA GLN A 239 1.40 21.31 -10.40
C GLN A 239 2.51 20.26 -10.33
N GLY A 240 3.75 20.58 -10.62
CA GLY A 240 4.77 19.55 -10.81
C GLY A 240 4.40 18.63 -11.97
N ASP A 241 4.65 17.33 -11.82
CA ASP A 241 4.51 16.34 -12.89
C ASP A 241 3.34 15.34 -12.62
N TYR A 242 2.33 15.77 -11.86
CA TYR A 242 1.18 14.95 -11.49
C TYR A 242 -0.07 15.34 -12.28
N ALA A 243 -0.68 14.39 -12.96
CA ALA A 243 -2.00 14.54 -13.56
C ALA A 243 -2.73 13.20 -13.66
N TYR A 244 -4.05 13.23 -13.52
CA TYR A 244 -4.92 12.06 -13.69
C TYR A 244 -4.48 10.84 -12.87
N HIS A 245 -3.96 11.09 -11.64
CA HIS A 245 -3.50 10.08 -10.69
C HIS A 245 -2.19 9.33 -11.05
N TRP A 246 -1.52 9.75 -12.13
CA TRP A 246 -0.16 9.35 -12.46
C TRP A 246 0.82 10.48 -12.19
N THR A 247 2.05 10.15 -11.84
CA THR A 247 3.15 11.11 -11.74
C THR A 247 4.15 10.81 -12.83
N ALA A 248 4.43 11.79 -13.68
CA ALA A 248 5.48 11.72 -14.69
C ALA A 248 6.83 12.08 -14.07
N TYR A 249 7.90 11.48 -14.55
CA TYR A 249 9.27 11.77 -14.14
C TYR A 249 10.18 11.90 -15.34
N GLU A 250 11.24 12.68 -15.19
CA GLU A 250 12.27 12.88 -16.21
C GLU A 250 11.66 13.24 -17.58
N ASP A 251 10.85 14.30 -17.62
CA ASP A 251 10.14 14.75 -18.82
C ASP A 251 9.30 13.66 -19.51
N GLY A 252 8.70 12.76 -18.71
CA GLY A 252 7.85 11.68 -19.22
C GLY A 252 8.61 10.43 -19.65
N LEU A 253 9.85 10.25 -19.21
CA LEU A 253 10.59 9.00 -19.41
C LEU A 253 9.85 7.81 -18.79
N TYR A 254 9.35 7.99 -17.57
CA TYR A 254 8.54 7.00 -16.89
C TYR A 254 7.43 7.64 -16.05
N TYR A 255 6.42 6.85 -15.74
CA TYR A 255 5.27 7.26 -14.95
C TYR A 255 5.10 6.31 -13.78
N THR A 256 4.66 6.85 -12.64
CA THR A 256 4.39 6.02 -11.47
C THR A 256 3.01 6.27 -10.89
N ALA A 257 2.44 5.22 -10.32
CA ALA A 257 1.36 5.29 -9.34
C ALA A 257 1.93 4.78 -8.00
N THR A 258 2.11 5.70 -7.05
CA THR A 258 2.75 5.38 -5.78
C THR A 258 1.77 5.42 -4.62
N GLY A 259 2.01 4.58 -3.62
CA GLY A 259 1.35 4.61 -2.34
C GLY A 259 2.34 4.80 -1.19
N SER A 260 1.81 5.16 -0.03
CA SER A 260 2.63 5.28 1.18
C SER A 260 3.45 4.01 1.42
N TYR A 261 4.62 4.19 1.99
CA TYR A 261 5.50 3.12 2.42
C TYR A 261 6.06 2.24 1.29
N GLY A 262 6.28 2.85 0.11
CA GLY A 262 7.03 2.21 -0.98
C GLY A 262 6.19 1.43 -1.98
N GLN A 263 4.85 1.47 -1.91
CA GLN A 263 4.01 0.88 -2.95
C GLN A 263 4.27 1.59 -4.26
N THR A 264 4.65 0.86 -5.30
CA THR A 264 5.02 1.47 -6.58
C THR A 264 4.57 0.61 -7.75
N LEU A 265 3.76 1.18 -8.62
CA LEU A 265 3.61 0.73 -10.00
C LEU A 265 4.33 1.75 -10.87
N ALA A 266 5.36 1.31 -11.59
CA ALA A 266 6.10 2.15 -12.54
C ALA A 266 5.95 1.60 -13.95
N ILE A 267 5.72 2.48 -14.91
CA ILE A 267 5.70 2.17 -16.34
C ILE A 267 6.69 3.06 -17.07
N CYS A 268 7.48 2.48 -17.96
CA CYS A 268 8.43 3.21 -18.79
C CYS A 268 8.16 2.87 -20.27
N PRO A 269 7.36 3.71 -20.99
CA PRO A 269 6.98 3.43 -22.37
C PRO A 269 8.17 3.28 -23.32
N LYS A 270 9.23 4.09 -23.14
CA LYS A 270 10.46 4.01 -23.94
C LYS A 270 11.12 2.63 -23.87
N LEU A 271 11.06 1.98 -22.72
CA LEU A 271 11.66 0.67 -22.47
C LEU A 271 10.65 -0.48 -22.63
N ASN A 272 9.39 -0.17 -22.92
CA ASN A 272 8.26 -1.10 -22.86
C ASN A 272 8.27 -1.93 -21.56
N MET A 273 8.53 -1.27 -20.43
CA MET A 273 8.79 -1.90 -19.14
C MET A 273 7.72 -1.52 -18.10
N VAL A 274 7.30 -2.51 -17.33
CA VAL A 274 6.46 -2.36 -16.15
C VAL A 274 7.17 -2.94 -14.94
N ILE A 275 7.14 -2.22 -13.82
CA ILE A 275 7.65 -2.70 -12.53
C ILE A 275 6.59 -2.48 -11.47
N ALA A 276 6.23 -3.55 -10.75
CA ALA A 276 5.35 -3.50 -9.59
C ALA A 276 6.15 -3.86 -8.34
N ILE A 277 6.11 -3.00 -7.31
CA ILE A 277 6.78 -3.21 -6.03
C ILE A 277 5.79 -2.98 -4.90
N GLN A 278 5.81 -3.89 -3.94
CA GLN A 278 5.10 -3.82 -2.67
C GLN A 278 6.13 -3.85 -1.54
N ALA A 279 5.98 -2.95 -0.58
CA ALA A 279 7.04 -2.70 0.40
C ALA A 279 6.47 -2.18 1.73
N GLY A 280 7.31 -2.16 2.76
CA GLY A 280 7.07 -1.54 4.07
C GLY A 280 8.21 -0.57 4.44
N THR A 281 8.52 0.40 3.58
CA THR A 281 9.69 1.28 3.71
C THR A 281 9.34 2.76 3.57
N LYS A 282 10.20 3.63 4.10
CA LYS A 282 10.18 5.10 3.86
C LYS A 282 11.15 5.52 2.76
N GLN A 283 11.92 4.59 2.19
CA GLN A 283 12.85 4.87 1.11
C GLN A 283 12.11 5.25 -0.18
N ASN A 284 12.72 6.07 -1.01
CA ASN A 284 12.17 6.46 -2.30
C ASN A 284 12.41 5.36 -3.34
N ILE A 285 11.46 4.44 -3.47
CA ILE A 285 11.54 3.33 -4.44
C ILE A 285 11.64 3.84 -5.88
N GLY A 286 10.93 4.93 -6.23
CA GLY A 286 11.00 5.51 -7.57
C GLY A 286 12.41 5.97 -7.94
N GLU A 287 13.14 6.59 -7.01
CA GLU A 287 14.52 7.01 -7.20
C GLU A 287 15.46 5.80 -7.35
N LEU A 288 15.28 4.74 -6.53
CA LEU A 288 16.07 3.52 -6.65
C LEU A 288 15.85 2.85 -8.01
N LEU A 289 14.62 2.82 -8.52
CA LEU A 289 14.31 2.33 -9.86
C LEU A 289 14.96 3.18 -10.96
N TYR A 290 14.88 4.51 -10.83
CA TYR A 290 15.49 5.42 -11.81
C TYR A 290 16.99 5.20 -11.91
N GLN A 291 17.70 5.21 -10.79
CA GLN A 291 19.17 5.13 -10.75
C GLN A 291 19.70 3.75 -11.17
N ASN A 292 18.98 2.67 -10.91
CA ASN A 292 19.49 1.32 -11.12
C ASN A 292 18.90 0.61 -12.35
N ILE A 293 17.73 1.06 -12.85
CA ILE A 293 17.04 0.43 -13.98
C ILE A 293 16.84 1.42 -15.12
N PHE A 294 15.97 2.45 -14.94
CA PHE A 294 15.49 3.25 -16.07
C PHE A 294 16.61 4.02 -16.76
N LYS A 295 17.45 4.70 -15.97
CA LYS A 295 18.55 5.48 -16.52
C LYS A 295 19.64 4.60 -17.12
N PRO A 296 20.29 3.66 -16.40
CA PRO A 296 21.42 2.91 -16.96
C PRO A 296 21.02 1.99 -18.12
N TYR A 297 19.85 1.36 -18.05
CA TYR A 297 19.37 0.52 -19.14
C TYR A 297 18.92 1.37 -20.36
N GLY A 298 18.25 2.50 -20.13
CA GLY A 298 17.88 3.44 -21.18
C GLY A 298 19.10 4.05 -21.89
N ASP A 299 20.10 4.47 -21.16
CA ASP A 299 21.36 5.01 -21.71
C ASP A 299 22.10 3.94 -22.54
N ALA A 300 22.13 2.69 -22.07
CA ALA A 300 22.76 1.58 -22.79
C ALA A 300 22.04 1.23 -24.10
N LEU A 301 20.69 1.29 -24.10
CA LEU A 301 19.89 1.12 -25.32
C LEU A 301 20.17 2.23 -26.34
N ASP A 302 20.18 3.49 -25.90
CA ASP A 302 20.44 4.64 -26.78
C ASP A 302 21.86 4.58 -27.38
N ALA A 303 22.83 4.12 -26.59
CA ALA A 303 24.22 3.95 -27.04
C ALA A 303 24.47 2.67 -27.85
N GLY A 304 23.51 1.74 -27.93
CA GLY A 304 23.71 0.41 -28.56
C GLY A 304 24.74 -0.44 -27.79
N THR A 305 24.86 -0.26 -26.48
CA THR A 305 25.85 -0.93 -25.63
C THR A 305 25.22 -1.85 -24.58
N VAL A 306 23.96 -2.28 -24.79
CA VAL A 306 23.32 -3.26 -23.90
C VAL A 306 24.17 -4.52 -23.85
N PRO A 307 24.58 -4.96 -22.64
CA PRO A 307 25.39 -6.17 -22.53
C PRO A 307 24.63 -7.40 -23.05
N GLU A 308 25.36 -8.28 -23.73
CA GLU A 308 24.84 -9.59 -24.13
C GLU A 308 24.42 -10.41 -22.91
N PRO A 309 23.46 -11.33 -23.05
CA PRO A 309 23.08 -12.25 -21.98
C PRO A 309 24.29 -13.02 -21.45
N ASP A 310 24.38 -13.13 -20.11
CA ASP A 310 25.44 -13.84 -19.40
C ASP A 310 24.83 -14.92 -18.51
N ASP A 311 25.17 -16.19 -18.81
CA ASP A 311 24.64 -17.34 -18.07
C ASP A 311 25.04 -17.34 -16.60
N ALA A 312 26.25 -16.84 -16.27
CA ALA A 312 26.72 -16.76 -14.88
C ALA A 312 25.93 -15.71 -14.09
N LEU A 313 25.66 -14.54 -14.69
CA LEU A 313 24.81 -13.50 -14.08
C LEU A 313 23.37 -13.98 -13.93
N SER A 314 22.85 -14.69 -14.92
CA SER A 314 21.50 -15.26 -14.86
C SER A 314 21.37 -16.30 -13.74
N ALA A 315 22.37 -17.16 -13.58
CA ALA A 315 22.43 -18.12 -12.47
C ALA A 315 22.60 -17.42 -11.09
N ALA A 316 23.39 -16.34 -11.02
CA ALA A 316 23.54 -15.54 -9.82
C ALA A 316 22.20 -14.87 -9.42
N LEU A 317 21.47 -14.30 -10.40
CA LEU A 317 20.16 -13.70 -10.17
C LEU A 317 19.14 -14.73 -9.68
N ALA A 318 19.07 -15.91 -10.32
CA ALA A 318 18.17 -16.99 -9.91
C ALA A 318 18.47 -17.41 -8.47
N LYS A 319 19.75 -17.60 -8.11
CA LYS A 319 20.16 -17.91 -6.74
C LYS A 319 19.82 -16.78 -5.76
N ARG A 320 19.96 -15.53 -6.16
CA ARG A 320 19.57 -14.36 -5.33
C ARG A 320 18.07 -14.36 -5.08
N ALA A 321 17.25 -14.61 -6.10
CA ALA A 321 15.79 -14.68 -6.00
C ALA A 321 15.31 -15.78 -5.05
N GLU A 322 15.90 -16.97 -5.12
CA GLU A 322 15.61 -18.10 -4.21
C GLU A 322 15.94 -17.82 -2.73
N ASN A 323 16.80 -16.83 -2.46
CA ASN A 323 17.28 -16.51 -1.12
C ASN A 323 16.79 -15.15 -0.60
N LEU A 324 15.81 -14.54 -1.25
CA LEU A 324 15.16 -13.35 -0.72
C LEU A 324 14.41 -13.71 0.57
N ASN A 325 14.84 -13.14 1.70
CA ASN A 325 14.35 -13.51 3.02
C ASN A 325 14.47 -12.35 4.01
N LEU A 326 13.40 -12.12 4.77
CA LEU A 326 13.31 -11.12 5.85
C LEU A 326 13.36 -11.77 7.25
N MET A 327 13.80 -13.01 7.33
CA MET A 327 13.96 -13.71 8.60
C MET A 327 15.30 -13.32 9.24
N PHE A 328 15.25 -13.03 10.53
CA PHE A 328 16.46 -12.83 11.33
C PHE A 328 16.92 -14.17 11.92
N THR A 329 18.23 -14.34 12.03
CA THR A 329 18.81 -15.48 12.75
C THR A 329 19.14 -15.05 14.17
N THR A 330 18.81 -15.89 15.16
CA THR A 330 19.20 -15.70 16.56
C THR A 330 19.87 -16.96 17.08
N ASP A 331 20.80 -16.79 18.02
CA ASP A 331 21.44 -17.91 18.71
C ASP A 331 20.60 -18.43 19.89
N PHE A 332 19.52 -17.74 20.27
CA PHE A 332 18.71 -18.05 21.43
C PHE A 332 17.31 -18.54 21.04
N THR A 333 17.00 -19.81 21.35
CA THR A 333 15.68 -20.43 21.13
C THR A 333 14.84 -20.52 22.40
N ALA A 334 15.49 -20.46 23.56
CA ALA A 334 14.83 -20.56 24.86
C ALA A 334 15.51 -19.65 25.89
N SER A 335 14.79 -19.35 26.94
CA SER A 335 15.30 -18.64 28.12
C SER A 335 14.78 -19.32 29.39
N PRO A 336 15.58 -19.36 30.47
CA PRO A 336 15.11 -19.82 31.80
C PRO A 336 13.87 -19.08 32.32
N ILE A 337 13.70 -17.81 31.93
CA ILE A 337 12.53 -17.02 32.31
C ILE A 337 11.24 -17.59 31.70
N GLY A 338 11.33 -18.26 30.54
CA GLY A 338 10.20 -18.90 29.87
C GLY A 338 9.44 -19.85 30.80
N GLU A 339 10.15 -20.68 31.58
CA GLU A 339 9.53 -21.60 32.54
C GLU A 339 8.78 -20.89 33.68
N LEU A 340 9.20 -19.66 34.04
CA LEU A 340 8.61 -18.88 35.12
C LEU A 340 7.36 -18.11 34.68
N VAL A 341 7.19 -17.87 33.37
CA VAL A 341 6.09 -17.07 32.81
C VAL A 341 5.11 -17.92 31.99
N ASP A 342 5.43 -19.19 31.78
CA ASP A 342 4.60 -20.14 31.06
C ASP A 342 3.24 -20.31 31.75
N ASP A 343 2.15 -20.19 30.95
CA ASP A 343 0.73 -20.29 31.40
C ASP A 343 0.37 -19.36 32.57
N VAL A 344 1.12 -18.25 32.71
CA VAL A 344 0.84 -17.22 33.74
C VAL A 344 0.12 -16.04 33.10
N THR A 345 -1.00 -15.64 33.71
CA THR A 345 -1.71 -14.40 33.33
C THR A 345 -1.19 -13.21 34.12
N PHE A 346 -0.74 -12.20 33.42
CA PHE A 346 -0.30 -10.90 33.95
C PHE A 346 -1.37 -9.85 33.74
N THR A 347 -1.50 -8.89 34.64
CA THR A 347 -2.47 -7.79 34.57
C THR A 347 -1.77 -6.44 34.44
N ALA A 348 -2.32 -5.55 33.59
CA ALA A 348 -1.85 -4.19 33.44
C ALA A 348 -2.73 -3.20 34.22
N ALA A 349 -2.13 -2.12 34.74
CA ALA A 349 -2.87 -0.94 35.17
C ALA A 349 -3.54 -0.25 33.96
N GLU A 350 -4.48 0.67 34.23
CA GLU A 350 -5.11 1.48 33.19
C GLU A 350 -4.05 2.14 32.28
N ASN A 351 -4.20 1.97 30.98
CA ASN A 351 -3.28 2.50 29.97
C ASN A 351 -4.07 2.97 28.73
N GLN A 352 -3.43 3.83 27.92
CA GLN A 352 -4.08 4.45 26.78
C GLN A 352 -4.47 3.47 25.65
N TYR A 353 -3.93 2.25 25.66
CA TYR A 353 -4.23 1.22 24.65
C TYR A 353 -5.38 0.30 25.08
N GLY A 354 -5.89 0.45 26.33
CA GLY A 354 -6.97 -0.36 26.87
C GLY A 354 -6.60 -1.84 27.09
N ILE A 355 -5.30 -2.13 27.16
CA ILE A 355 -4.81 -3.50 27.39
C ILE A 355 -4.98 -3.84 28.87
N THR A 356 -5.56 -5.00 29.17
CA THR A 356 -5.85 -5.42 30.54
C THR A 356 -5.03 -6.63 30.98
N THR A 357 -4.83 -7.62 30.10
CA THR A 357 -4.09 -8.84 30.45
C THR A 357 -3.15 -9.27 29.34
N LEU A 358 -2.11 -10.00 29.73
CA LEU A 358 -1.17 -10.68 28.84
C LEU A 358 -0.82 -12.05 29.43
N SER A 359 -0.74 -13.09 28.59
CA SER A 359 -0.18 -14.41 28.92
C SER A 359 0.64 -14.97 27.79
N LEU A 360 1.58 -15.84 28.15
CA LEU A 360 2.40 -16.59 27.22
C LEU A 360 2.21 -18.09 27.49
N ASP A 361 2.07 -18.89 26.43
CA ASP A 361 2.14 -20.35 26.50
C ASP A 361 3.39 -20.75 25.67
N VAL A 362 4.43 -21.22 26.38
CA VAL A 362 5.79 -21.38 25.86
C VAL A 362 6.06 -22.84 25.51
N HIS A 363 6.28 -23.12 24.24
CA HIS A 363 6.63 -24.44 23.71
C HIS A 363 8.02 -24.45 23.08
N ASP A 364 8.52 -25.62 22.71
CA ASP A 364 9.86 -25.78 22.13
C ASP A 364 10.01 -25.10 20.76
N ASP A 365 8.93 -25.06 19.94
CA ASP A 365 8.96 -24.59 18.55
C ASP A 365 8.01 -23.40 18.27
N TYR A 366 7.22 -22.97 19.26
CA TYR A 366 6.37 -21.77 19.17
C TYR A 366 6.08 -21.17 20.55
N ILE A 367 5.60 -19.92 20.54
CA ILE A 367 5.06 -19.22 21.71
C ILE A 367 3.69 -18.65 21.31
N ASP A 368 2.64 -19.03 22.04
CA ASP A 368 1.35 -18.39 21.95
C ASP A 368 1.33 -17.12 22.83
N TYR A 369 1.20 -15.98 22.18
CA TYR A 369 1.01 -14.69 22.84
C TYR A 369 -0.47 -14.39 22.89
N THR A 370 -1.02 -14.22 24.07
CA THR A 370 -2.44 -13.88 24.28
C THR A 370 -2.56 -12.56 25.04
N MET A 371 -3.35 -11.65 24.50
CA MET A 371 -3.61 -10.32 25.07
C MET A 371 -5.10 -10.03 25.08
N THR A 372 -5.60 -9.32 26.10
CA THR A 372 -6.97 -8.82 26.16
C THR A 372 -6.97 -7.30 26.16
N ASP A 373 -7.78 -6.72 25.26
CA ASP A 373 -8.08 -5.28 25.20
C ASP A 373 -9.59 -5.04 25.12
N ALA A 374 -10.02 -3.79 24.85
CA ALA A 374 -11.43 -3.43 24.75
C ALA A 374 -12.19 -4.17 23.61
N ARG A 375 -11.48 -4.76 22.64
CA ARG A 375 -12.07 -5.53 21.52
C ARG A 375 -12.25 -7.01 21.86
N GLY A 376 -11.64 -7.50 22.93
CA GLY A 376 -11.68 -8.89 23.36
C GLY A 376 -10.30 -9.49 23.60
N THR A 377 -10.25 -10.83 23.57
CA THR A 377 -9.02 -11.59 23.74
C THR A 377 -8.49 -12.03 22.37
N HIS A 378 -7.21 -11.82 22.15
CA HIS A 378 -6.50 -12.06 20.90
C HIS A 378 -5.30 -12.97 21.14
N THR A 379 -5.14 -14.01 20.34
CA THR A 379 -3.98 -14.92 20.42
C THR A 379 -3.27 -14.94 19.08
N ILE A 380 -1.93 -14.83 19.12
CA ILE A 380 -1.06 -15.05 17.97
C ILE A 380 -0.04 -16.13 18.32
N ARG A 381 0.04 -17.15 17.49
CA ARG A 381 1.07 -18.18 17.55
C ARG A 381 2.32 -17.72 16.82
N ASN A 382 3.42 -17.60 17.54
CA ASN A 382 4.70 -17.13 17.04
C ASN A 382 5.67 -18.29 16.93
N GLY A 383 6.18 -18.58 15.74
CA GLY A 383 7.12 -19.69 15.54
C GLY A 383 8.53 -19.35 16.02
N ILE A 384 9.22 -20.32 16.61
CA ILE A 384 10.64 -20.24 16.91
C ILE A 384 11.40 -20.83 15.72
N TRP A 385 12.34 -20.11 15.11
CA TRP A 385 13.09 -20.48 13.89
C TRP A 385 12.25 -20.65 12.62
N GLN A 386 10.97 -20.27 12.63
CA GLN A 386 10.07 -20.41 11.49
C GLN A 386 8.99 -19.33 11.55
N TRP A 387 8.56 -18.85 10.39
CA TRP A 387 7.35 -18.04 10.29
C TRP A 387 6.12 -18.95 10.38
N LEU A 388 5.19 -18.63 11.27
CA LEU A 388 3.88 -19.26 11.30
C LEU A 388 2.82 -18.32 10.75
N LYS A 389 2.05 -18.81 9.77
CA LYS A 389 0.92 -18.04 9.22
C LYS A 389 -0.32 -18.27 10.09
N GLY A 390 -0.98 -17.19 10.46
CA GLY A 390 -2.22 -17.18 11.23
C GLY A 390 -3.12 -16.03 10.81
N GLU A 391 -4.14 -15.78 11.60
CA GLU A 391 -5.05 -14.63 11.46
C GLU A 391 -5.12 -13.90 12.81
N THR A 392 -5.31 -12.58 12.76
CA THR A 392 -5.40 -11.76 13.96
C THR A 392 -6.26 -10.52 13.75
N SER A 393 -6.89 -10.05 14.82
CA SER A 393 -7.56 -8.74 14.89
C SER A 393 -6.67 -7.65 15.53
N MET A 394 -5.37 -7.92 15.71
CA MET A 394 -4.45 -7.02 16.40
C MET A 394 -3.84 -5.90 15.53
N THR A 395 -4.43 -5.61 14.35
CA THR A 395 -4.16 -4.34 13.68
C THR A 395 -4.60 -3.17 14.58
N SER A 396 -3.93 -2.03 14.47
CA SER A 396 -4.08 -0.95 15.45
C SER A 396 -4.15 0.42 14.79
N ASN A 397 -5.08 1.25 15.23
CA ASN A 397 -5.16 2.66 14.85
C ASN A 397 -3.91 3.46 15.26
N TYR A 398 -3.18 3.01 16.27
CA TYR A 398 -1.96 3.69 16.74
C TYR A 398 -0.75 3.45 15.84
N THR A 399 -0.62 2.21 15.30
CA THR A 399 0.60 1.77 14.61
C THR A 399 0.40 1.47 13.12
N HIS A 400 -0.84 1.44 12.61
CA HIS A 400 -1.12 0.99 11.24
C HIS A 400 -1.84 2.05 10.41
N HIS A 401 -1.45 3.30 10.48
CA HIS A 401 -1.98 4.38 9.65
C HIS A 401 -3.52 4.44 9.63
N GLN A 402 -4.15 4.21 10.80
CA GLN A 402 -5.61 4.12 11.00
C GLN A 402 -6.29 2.90 10.32
N TYR A 403 -5.52 1.93 9.82
CA TYR A 403 -6.09 0.67 9.37
C TYR A 403 -6.31 -0.26 10.55
N GLN A 404 -7.56 -0.50 10.89
CA GLN A 404 -7.96 -1.44 11.93
C GLN A 404 -9.00 -2.39 11.35
N TYR A 405 -8.54 -3.52 10.90
CA TYR A 405 -9.40 -4.56 10.34
C TYR A 405 -9.84 -5.55 11.42
N PRO A 406 -11.04 -6.14 11.31
CA PRO A 406 -11.54 -7.13 12.25
C PRO A 406 -10.73 -8.43 12.22
N THR A 407 -10.15 -8.76 11.07
CA THR A 407 -9.29 -9.93 10.86
C THR A 407 -8.30 -9.63 9.75
N GLU A 408 -7.02 -9.93 9.98
CA GLU A 408 -5.94 -9.82 9.00
C GLU A 408 -5.03 -11.06 9.08
N PRO A 409 -4.50 -11.56 7.96
CA PRO A 409 -3.47 -12.56 8.00
C PRO A 409 -2.19 -12.00 8.64
N VAL A 410 -1.46 -12.85 9.33
CA VAL A 410 -0.19 -12.50 9.97
C VAL A 410 0.81 -13.62 9.82
N TYR A 411 2.06 -13.30 9.51
CA TYR A 411 3.22 -14.16 9.71
C TYR A 411 3.89 -13.76 11.01
N ALA A 412 4.00 -14.68 11.96
CA ALA A 412 4.47 -14.40 13.30
C ALA A 412 5.71 -15.24 13.65
N TYR A 413 6.67 -14.56 14.27
CA TYR A 413 7.97 -15.11 14.65
C TYR A 413 8.36 -14.67 16.05
N ALA A 414 9.00 -15.57 16.83
CA ALA A 414 9.48 -15.33 18.18
C ALA A 414 10.98 -15.60 18.27
N GLU A 415 11.69 -14.75 19.00
CA GLU A 415 13.11 -14.96 19.35
C GLU A 415 13.42 -14.43 20.74
N TRP A 416 14.22 -15.15 21.50
CA TRP A 416 14.83 -14.64 22.70
C TRP A 416 16.08 -13.84 22.32
N LYS A 417 16.11 -12.55 22.70
CA LYS A 417 17.27 -11.68 22.43
C LYS A 417 18.36 -11.87 23.49
N ASP A 418 17.96 -12.21 24.70
CA ASP A 418 18.80 -12.54 25.85
C ASP A 418 17.96 -13.33 26.89
N ALA A 419 18.52 -13.49 28.10
CA ALA A 419 17.87 -14.25 29.18
C ALA A 419 16.52 -13.68 29.64
N ASN A 420 16.30 -12.36 29.50
CA ASN A 420 15.14 -11.65 30.03
C ASN A 420 14.35 -10.88 28.96
N THR A 421 14.69 -11.04 27.68
CA THR A 421 14.04 -10.28 26.61
C THR A 421 13.55 -11.21 25.51
N LEU A 422 12.23 -11.26 25.31
CA LEU A 422 11.56 -11.92 24.20
C LEU A 422 11.11 -10.87 23.18
N GLN A 423 11.42 -11.11 21.92
CA GLN A 423 10.93 -10.31 20.81
C GLN A 423 9.97 -11.14 19.95
N LEU A 424 8.79 -10.57 19.69
CA LEU A 424 7.82 -11.12 18.75
C LEU A 424 7.75 -10.19 17.54
N THR A 425 7.83 -10.76 16.34
CA THR A 425 7.73 -10.00 15.08
C THR A 425 6.50 -10.48 14.30
N TRP A 426 5.60 -9.54 13.96
CA TRP A 426 4.36 -9.79 13.24
C TRP A 426 4.38 -9.05 11.91
N ARG A 427 4.42 -9.79 10.81
CA ARG A 427 4.31 -9.26 9.46
C ARG A 427 2.90 -9.45 8.96
N PHE A 428 2.26 -8.38 8.53
CA PHE A 428 0.91 -8.41 7.95
C PHE A 428 1.04 -8.48 6.43
N PRO A 429 0.91 -9.67 5.80
CA PRO A 429 1.23 -9.82 4.37
C PRO A 429 0.35 -8.99 3.44
N GLU A 430 -0.85 -8.65 3.87
CA GLU A 430 -1.75 -7.80 3.11
C GLU A 430 -1.58 -6.30 3.39
N LEU A 431 -0.66 -5.93 4.29
CA LEU A 431 -0.37 -4.55 4.69
C LEU A 431 1.13 -4.26 4.58
N ALA A 432 1.51 -2.99 4.73
CA ALA A 432 2.91 -2.57 4.74
C ALA A 432 3.55 -2.64 6.14
N PHE A 433 2.84 -3.15 7.14
CA PHE A 433 3.22 -3.01 8.53
C PHE A 433 3.90 -4.27 9.06
N VAL A 434 4.92 -4.02 9.87
CA VAL A 434 5.62 -5.05 10.65
C VAL A 434 5.70 -4.58 12.08
N ASP A 435 5.01 -5.27 12.96
CA ASP A 435 5.08 -4.99 14.39
C ASP A 435 6.21 -5.77 15.05
N THR A 436 6.89 -5.11 15.95
CA THR A 436 7.83 -5.73 16.88
C THR A 436 7.36 -5.47 18.31
N LEU A 437 7.08 -6.54 19.03
CA LEU A 437 6.79 -6.49 20.46
C LEU A 437 8.03 -6.94 21.21
N THR A 438 8.54 -6.06 22.05
CA THR A 438 9.64 -6.37 22.99
C THR A 438 9.08 -6.57 24.38
N LEU A 439 9.22 -7.78 24.91
CA LEU A 439 8.80 -8.15 26.26
C LEU A 439 10.05 -8.29 27.12
N THR A 440 10.20 -7.41 28.12
CA THR A 440 11.29 -7.44 29.08
C THR A 440 10.78 -7.92 30.44
N PHE A 441 11.36 -9.01 30.93
CA PHE A 441 10.95 -9.67 32.16
C PHE A 441 11.83 -9.26 33.35
N SER A 442 11.24 -9.15 34.54
CA SER A 442 12.01 -9.11 35.79
C SER A 442 12.68 -10.47 36.04
N ASP A 443 13.81 -10.47 36.76
CA ASP A 443 14.60 -11.69 37.03
C ASP A 443 13.80 -12.81 37.72
N ASP A 444 12.79 -12.45 38.50
CA ASP A 444 11.91 -13.38 39.18
C ASP A 444 10.63 -13.74 38.38
N GLY A 445 10.51 -13.23 37.15
CA GLY A 445 9.35 -13.42 36.30
C GLY A 445 8.04 -12.84 36.85
N SER A 446 8.07 -11.90 37.79
CA SER A 446 6.87 -11.30 38.39
C SER A 446 6.32 -10.11 37.62
N GLN A 447 7.10 -9.54 36.70
CA GLN A 447 6.75 -8.35 35.93
C GLN A 447 7.18 -8.47 34.47
N ILE A 448 6.39 -7.89 33.57
CA ILE A 448 6.70 -7.75 32.14
C ILE A 448 6.53 -6.29 31.75
N GLY A 449 7.56 -5.70 31.14
CA GLY A 449 7.47 -4.46 30.38
C GLY A 449 7.27 -4.78 28.90
N MET A 450 6.21 -4.31 28.29
CA MET A 450 5.91 -4.51 26.88
C MET A 450 6.00 -3.21 26.09
N VAL A 451 6.84 -3.18 25.08
CA VAL A 451 6.91 -2.09 24.09
C VAL A 451 6.53 -2.63 22.72
N ARG A 452 5.56 -2.02 22.05
CA ARG A 452 5.19 -2.31 20.66
C ARG A 452 5.74 -1.22 19.74
N SER A 453 6.37 -1.60 18.67
CA SER A 453 6.85 -0.71 17.61
C SER A 453 6.40 -1.20 16.24
N VAL A 454 6.48 -0.33 15.24
CA VAL A 454 6.14 -0.64 13.84
C VAL A 454 7.20 -0.06 12.91
N ASN A 455 7.47 -0.74 11.78
CA ASN A 455 8.45 -0.30 10.78
C ASN A 455 8.10 1.05 10.14
N VAL A 456 6.83 1.26 9.79
CA VAL A 456 6.33 2.48 9.13
C VAL A 456 4.98 2.89 9.70
N ASN A 457 4.74 4.20 9.82
CA ASN A 457 3.45 4.77 10.26
C ASN A 457 3.39 6.25 9.89
N SER A 458 2.19 6.84 9.87
CA SER A 458 1.97 8.29 9.79
C SER A 458 2.12 9.01 11.14
N GLY A 459 2.02 8.26 12.24
CA GLY A 459 2.22 8.72 13.61
C GLY A 459 3.53 8.19 14.22
N PRO A 460 3.60 8.07 15.55
CA PRO A 460 4.74 7.49 16.25
C PRO A 460 5.01 6.05 15.79
N LEU A 461 6.29 5.68 15.72
CA LEU A 461 6.72 4.31 15.40
C LEU A 461 6.81 3.42 16.62
N VAL A 462 6.82 3.97 17.82
CA VAL A 462 6.97 3.25 19.10
C VAL A 462 5.85 3.67 20.02
N CYS A 463 5.16 2.70 20.59
CA CYS A 463 4.16 2.91 21.64
C CYS A 463 4.84 3.07 23.01
N ASP A 464 4.15 3.73 23.94
CA ASP A 464 4.59 3.76 25.33
C ASP A 464 4.59 2.37 25.95
N GLU A 465 5.51 2.15 26.88
CA GLU A 465 5.60 0.88 27.60
C GLU A 465 4.33 0.61 28.42
N VAL A 466 3.83 -0.61 28.33
CA VAL A 466 2.80 -1.14 29.21
C VAL A 466 3.42 -2.14 30.18
N VAL A 467 3.27 -1.91 31.47
CA VAL A 467 3.82 -2.77 32.51
C VAL A 467 2.71 -3.69 33.05
N PHE A 468 3.03 -4.99 33.11
CA PHE A 468 2.16 -6.04 33.63
C PHE A 468 2.78 -6.68 34.85
N THR A 469 1.93 -7.10 35.79
CA THR A 469 2.32 -7.81 37.03
C THR A 469 1.46 -9.06 37.22
N LYS A 470 2.04 -10.09 37.90
CA LYS A 470 1.32 -11.29 38.31
C LYS A 470 0.15 -10.99 39.23
#